data_87c29664b6cd2491e7cd43e147760c28
#
_entry.id   87c29664b6cd2491e7cd43e147760c28
#
_cell.length_a   1.000
_cell.length_b   1.000
_cell.length_c   1.000
_cell.angle_alpha   90.00
_cell.angle_beta   90.00
_cell.angle_gamma   90.00
#
_symmetry.space_group_name_H-M   'P 1'
#
loop_
_entity.id
_entity.type
_entity.pdbx_description
1 polymer ?
#
loop_
_entity_poly.entity_id
_entity_poly.type
_entity_poly.pdbx_seq_one_letter_code
_entity_poly.pdbx_strand_id
1 'polypeptide(L)'
;SNTVLKGFLAYSLLIPALLKDEDNESIGKIVLYSLVTGLGLRCLVELILYIQDYNKGIMPFSTYEHRSISDSMVFLFPALLNLWLIKKTSYKIAFVIFSAVFLFLLLGTLSRGAWLAVFIVTLLWLILNRQWKLLMLTSIVISVAAVGVFTYKGDHAGKDRLIYKLQQTDSSYRYTNGTQGTAWTLIMENPLKGYGYGDDIYHAIYNKRVVDFPSWKFRQSIGPHNVVLSIWFAAGLAGLLALLYLYGSIIKETANATFKTVVVTPYNGQLLLFLTLVSFYIIRGNFEEVDLKPIGLIVGLLLAMRNK
;
A
#
# COMPACT_ATOMS: atom_id res chain seq x y z
N SER A 1 19.57 -2.72 -8.59
CA SER A 1 18.89 -3.84 -9.27
C SER A 1 19.15 -5.19 -8.59
N ASN A 2 20.40 -5.47 -8.28
CA ASN A 2 20.80 -6.76 -7.66
C ASN A 2 20.15 -7.00 -6.27
N THR A 3 19.87 -5.95 -5.52
CA THR A 3 19.27 -6.03 -4.18
C THR A 3 17.80 -6.47 -4.21
N VAL A 4 17.03 -6.02 -5.19
CA VAL A 4 15.61 -6.42 -5.35
C VAL A 4 15.52 -7.89 -5.73
N LEU A 5 16.29 -8.34 -6.71
CA LEU A 5 16.33 -9.74 -7.13
C LEU A 5 16.79 -10.66 -6.00
N LYS A 6 17.87 -10.30 -5.30
CA LYS A 6 18.37 -11.07 -4.14
C LYS A 6 17.32 -11.15 -3.04
N GLY A 7 16.65 -10.04 -2.71
CA GLY A 7 15.57 -10.02 -1.72
C GLY A 7 14.40 -10.90 -2.15
N PHE A 8 13.96 -10.78 -3.40
CA PHE A 8 12.88 -11.62 -3.95
C PHE A 8 13.23 -13.11 -3.84
N LEU A 9 14.40 -13.51 -4.34
CA LEU A 9 14.84 -14.91 -4.31
C LEU A 9 15.04 -15.43 -2.87
N ALA A 10 15.65 -14.63 -2.00
CA ALA A 10 15.86 -15.02 -0.61
C ALA A 10 14.51 -15.31 0.09
N TYR A 11 13.55 -14.42 0.01
CA TYR A 11 12.26 -14.61 0.66
C TYR A 11 11.45 -15.74 0.03
N SER A 12 11.41 -15.85 -1.30
CA SER A 12 10.62 -16.89 -1.97
C SER A 12 11.16 -18.29 -1.79
N LEU A 13 12.45 -18.46 -1.49
CA LEU A 13 13.08 -19.76 -1.27
C LEU A 13 13.22 -20.12 0.21
N LEU A 14 13.65 -19.17 1.05
CA LEU A 14 13.90 -19.44 2.48
C LEU A 14 12.61 -19.64 3.27
N ILE A 15 11.56 -18.86 2.99
CA ILE A 15 10.31 -18.94 3.75
C ILE A 15 9.64 -20.31 3.62
N PRO A 16 9.46 -20.90 2.42
CA PRO A 16 8.92 -22.25 2.31
C PRO A 16 9.77 -23.31 3.02
N ALA A 17 11.10 -23.14 2.99
CA ALA A 17 12.00 -24.06 3.68
C ALA A 17 11.89 -23.96 5.21
N LEU A 18 11.76 -22.76 5.75
CA LEU A 18 11.60 -22.51 7.19
C LEU A 18 10.23 -22.96 7.73
N LEU A 19 9.18 -22.84 6.92
CA LEU A 19 7.79 -23.14 7.32
C LEU A 19 7.30 -24.51 6.81
N LYS A 20 8.19 -25.35 6.33
CA LYS A 20 7.80 -26.64 5.70
C LYS A 20 7.03 -27.57 6.62
N ASP A 21 7.26 -27.53 7.92
CA ASP A 21 6.62 -28.40 8.91
C ASP A 21 5.37 -27.76 9.57
N GLU A 22 5.12 -26.47 9.31
CA GLU A 22 3.99 -25.73 9.87
C GLU A 22 2.72 -25.93 9.04
N ASP A 23 1.57 -26.09 9.68
CA ASP A 23 0.27 -26.12 8.98
C ASP A 23 -0.19 -24.72 8.54
N ASN A 24 -1.22 -24.66 7.70
CA ASN A 24 -1.73 -23.41 7.16
C ASN A 24 -2.26 -22.45 8.23
N GLU A 25 -2.81 -22.97 9.34
CA GLU A 25 -3.29 -22.13 10.44
C GLU A 25 -2.13 -21.51 11.21
N SER A 26 -1.10 -22.31 11.49
CA SER A 26 0.15 -21.83 12.13
C SER A 26 0.84 -20.76 11.29
N ILE A 27 0.97 -20.99 9.98
CA ILE A 27 1.50 -19.99 9.04
C ILE A 27 0.63 -18.72 9.07
N GLY A 28 -0.69 -18.86 9.04
CA GLY A 28 -1.62 -17.74 9.14
C GLY A 28 -1.47 -16.93 10.44
N LYS A 29 -1.24 -17.62 11.58
CA LYS A 29 -0.95 -16.96 12.88
C LYS A 29 0.38 -16.20 12.81
N ILE A 30 1.43 -16.82 12.28
CA ILE A 30 2.74 -16.17 12.13
C ILE A 30 2.60 -14.89 11.27
N VAL A 31 1.93 -14.99 10.12
CA VAL A 31 1.70 -13.85 9.23
C VAL A 31 0.93 -12.75 9.94
N LEU A 32 -0.21 -13.09 10.56
CA LEU A 32 -1.05 -12.11 11.26
C LEU A 32 -0.27 -11.36 12.33
N TYR A 33 0.35 -12.09 13.26
CA TYR A 33 1.03 -11.47 14.39
C TYR A 33 2.29 -10.71 13.99
N SER A 34 3.04 -11.20 12.99
CA SER A 34 4.21 -10.47 12.47
C SER A 34 3.82 -9.14 11.83
N LEU A 35 2.77 -9.13 10.99
CA LEU A 35 2.29 -7.90 10.35
C LEU A 35 1.68 -6.92 11.37
N VAL A 36 0.89 -7.40 12.34
CA VAL A 36 0.33 -6.57 13.41
C VAL A 36 1.43 -5.97 14.28
N THR A 37 2.43 -6.76 14.67
CA THR A 37 3.57 -6.27 15.46
C THR A 37 4.37 -5.25 14.67
N GLY A 38 4.65 -5.52 13.39
CA GLY A 38 5.32 -4.56 12.51
C GLY A 38 4.56 -3.24 12.39
N LEU A 39 3.23 -3.31 12.22
CA LEU A 39 2.38 -2.12 12.18
C LEU A 39 2.40 -1.37 13.51
N GLY A 40 2.32 -2.09 14.64
CA GLY A 40 2.37 -1.50 15.99
C GLY A 40 3.68 -0.75 16.25
N LEU A 41 4.81 -1.37 15.93
CA LEU A 41 6.13 -0.74 16.06
C LEU A 41 6.23 0.50 15.16
N ARG A 42 5.75 0.41 13.93
CA ARG A 42 5.79 1.56 13.00
C ARG A 42 4.90 2.70 13.48
N CYS A 43 3.70 2.42 13.96
CA CYS A 43 2.81 3.42 14.53
C CYS A 43 3.42 4.06 15.80
N LEU A 44 4.06 3.27 16.65
CA LEU A 44 4.71 3.77 17.86
C LEU A 44 5.85 4.76 17.53
N VAL A 45 6.73 4.38 16.61
CA VAL A 45 7.83 5.26 16.16
C VAL A 45 7.26 6.57 15.62
N GLU A 46 6.23 6.49 14.80
CA GLU A 46 5.63 7.66 14.19
C GLU A 46 4.91 8.57 15.20
N LEU A 47 4.25 8.00 16.21
CA LEU A 47 3.68 8.78 17.30
C LEU A 47 4.74 9.56 18.06
N ILE A 48 5.91 8.94 18.30
CA ILE A 48 7.04 9.63 18.95
C ILE A 48 7.48 10.82 18.10
N LEU A 49 7.59 10.65 16.77
CA LEU A 49 7.95 11.75 15.87
C LEU A 49 6.89 12.86 15.90
N TYR A 50 5.59 12.52 15.90
CA TYR A 50 4.51 13.51 16.04
C TYR A 50 4.59 14.29 17.35
N ILE A 51 4.92 13.63 18.46
CA ILE A 51 5.11 14.30 19.76
C ILE A 51 6.31 15.25 19.73
N GLN A 52 7.41 14.81 19.10
CA GLN A 52 8.60 15.65 18.96
C GLN A 52 8.31 16.90 18.12
N ASP A 53 7.58 16.75 17.01
CA ASP A 53 7.24 17.87 16.14
C ASP A 53 6.23 18.82 16.81
N TYR A 54 5.25 18.29 17.54
CA TYR A 54 4.34 19.11 18.34
C TYR A 54 5.09 19.96 19.39
N ASN A 55 6.10 19.38 20.04
CA ASN A 55 6.95 20.11 20.98
C ASN A 55 7.79 21.20 20.32
N LYS A 56 8.04 21.11 19.00
CA LYS A 56 8.67 22.17 18.19
C LYS A 56 7.67 23.20 17.66
N GLY A 57 6.39 23.09 18.02
CA GLY A 57 5.32 23.96 17.53
C GLY A 57 4.73 23.59 16.17
N ILE A 58 5.08 22.41 15.63
CA ILE A 58 4.52 21.90 14.36
C ILE A 58 3.19 21.22 14.66
N MET A 59 2.10 21.80 14.17
CA MET A 59 0.77 21.23 14.36
C MET A 59 0.55 19.96 13.52
N PRO A 60 -0.19 18.96 14.03
CA PRO A 60 -0.55 17.78 13.26
C PRO A 60 -1.20 18.16 11.92
N PHE A 61 -0.87 17.38 10.87
CA PHE A 61 -1.36 17.55 9.49
C PHE A 61 -0.92 18.85 8.79
N SER A 62 -0.01 19.64 9.37
CA SER A 62 0.47 20.89 8.78
C SER A 62 1.64 20.72 7.81
N THR A 63 2.35 19.59 7.83
CA THR A 63 3.52 19.29 7.00
C THR A 63 3.39 17.97 6.25
N TYR A 64 4.30 17.72 5.30
CA TYR A 64 4.39 16.43 4.56
C TYR A 64 5.47 15.49 5.11
N GLU A 65 6.10 15.80 6.23
CA GLU A 65 7.20 15.02 6.80
C GLU A 65 6.82 13.58 7.10
N HIS A 66 5.57 13.38 7.57
CA HIS A 66 5.01 12.07 7.91
C HIS A 66 4.52 11.24 6.70
N ARG A 67 4.79 11.68 5.47
CA ARG A 67 4.33 10.97 4.26
C ARG A 67 5.08 9.65 4.05
N SER A 68 6.33 9.57 4.44
CA SER A 68 7.22 8.43 4.20
C SER A 68 6.72 7.10 4.80
N ILE A 69 5.90 7.15 5.87
CA ILE A 69 5.38 5.94 6.50
C ILE A 69 4.19 5.33 5.76
N SER A 70 3.58 6.06 4.82
CA SER A 70 2.35 5.63 4.13
C SER A 70 2.48 4.25 3.49
N ASP A 71 3.63 3.91 2.95
CA ASP A 71 3.86 2.64 2.25
C ASP A 71 3.86 1.46 3.21
N SER A 72 4.59 1.56 4.32
CA SER A 72 4.59 0.52 5.36
C SER A 72 3.21 0.36 6.02
N MET A 73 2.49 1.46 6.26
CA MET A 73 1.13 1.41 6.79
C MET A 73 0.18 0.67 5.84
N VAL A 74 0.21 0.96 4.55
CA VAL A 74 -0.66 0.33 3.55
C VAL A 74 -0.32 -1.16 3.40
N PHE A 75 0.97 -1.53 3.44
CA PHE A 75 1.40 -2.93 3.36
C PHE A 75 0.92 -3.75 4.56
N LEU A 76 1.03 -3.22 5.78
CA LEU A 76 0.78 -3.94 7.02
C LEU A 76 -0.70 -3.90 7.46
N PHE A 77 -1.47 -2.93 6.97
CA PHE A 77 -2.85 -2.64 7.40
C PHE A 77 -3.83 -3.82 7.34
N PRO A 78 -3.83 -4.71 6.32
CA PRO A 78 -4.79 -5.81 6.25
C PRO A 78 -4.81 -6.69 7.50
N ALA A 79 -3.66 -6.84 8.17
CA ALA A 79 -3.56 -7.62 9.41
C ALA A 79 -4.33 -6.98 10.58
N LEU A 80 -4.39 -5.65 10.63
CA LEU A 80 -5.17 -4.94 11.64
C LEU A 80 -6.66 -5.31 11.56
N LEU A 81 -7.22 -5.41 10.35
CA LEU A 81 -8.62 -5.78 10.13
C LEU A 81 -8.92 -7.19 10.66
N ASN A 82 -7.99 -8.14 10.49
CA ASN A 82 -8.19 -9.52 10.94
C ASN A 82 -8.21 -9.67 12.48
N LEU A 83 -7.66 -8.72 13.25
CA LEU A 83 -7.79 -8.73 14.71
C LEU A 83 -9.26 -8.68 15.16
N TRP A 84 -10.15 -8.02 14.40
CA TRP A 84 -11.57 -7.98 14.69
C TRP A 84 -12.23 -9.36 14.70
N LEU A 85 -11.73 -10.30 13.91
CA LEU A 85 -12.28 -11.65 13.83
C LEU A 85 -11.92 -12.51 15.05
N ILE A 86 -10.96 -12.11 15.87
CA ILE A 86 -10.61 -12.80 17.11
C ILE A 86 -11.71 -12.56 18.14
N LYS A 87 -12.35 -13.63 18.62
CA LYS A 87 -13.53 -13.53 19.49
C LYS A 87 -13.24 -12.95 20.87
N LYS A 88 -11.99 -12.96 21.34
CA LYS A 88 -11.60 -12.49 22.67
C LYS A 88 -11.77 -10.96 22.77
N THR A 89 -12.48 -10.48 23.81
CA THR A 89 -12.81 -9.06 24.00
C THR A 89 -11.58 -8.15 24.04
N SER A 90 -10.46 -8.61 24.63
CA SER A 90 -9.22 -7.83 24.67
C SER A 90 -8.69 -7.48 23.27
N TYR A 91 -8.83 -8.38 22.30
CA TYR A 91 -8.41 -8.10 20.91
C TYR A 91 -9.34 -7.10 20.21
N LYS A 92 -10.63 -7.09 20.55
CA LYS A 92 -11.57 -6.09 20.01
C LYS A 92 -11.28 -4.69 20.56
N ILE A 93 -10.96 -4.60 21.86
CA ILE A 93 -10.54 -3.34 22.46
C ILE A 93 -9.23 -2.87 21.84
N ALA A 94 -8.23 -3.76 21.73
CA ALA A 94 -6.97 -3.47 21.06
C ALA A 94 -7.18 -3.01 19.62
N PHE A 95 -8.06 -3.67 18.86
CA PHE A 95 -8.42 -3.28 17.50
C PHE A 95 -8.96 -1.86 17.43
N VAL A 96 -9.90 -1.49 18.33
CA VAL A 96 -10.50 -0.13 18.33
C VAL A 96 -9.44 0.93 18.62
N ILE A 97 -8.65 0.73 19.70
CA ILE A 97 -7.59 1.69 20.07
C ILE A 97 -6.56 1.80 18.95
N PHE A 98 -6.10 0.66 18.43
CA PHE A 98 -5.08 0.65 17.40
C PHE A 98 -5.59 1.24 16.08
N SER A 99 -6.85 1.00 15.72
CA SER A 99 -7.47 1.60 14.54
C SER A 99 -7.58 3.12 14.66
N ALA A 100 -7.88 3.66 15.85
CA ALA A 100 -7.91 5.11 16.07
C ALA A 100 -6.53 5.75 15.85
N VAL A 101 -5.49 5.15 16.45
CA VAL A 101 -4.09 5.59 16.24
C VAL A 101 -3.69 5.47 14.77
N PHE A 102 -3.97 4.34 14.14
CA PHE A 102 -3.68 4.10 12.75
C PHE A 102 -4.33 5.14 11.82
N LEU A 103 -5.62 5.42 12.02
CA LEU A 103 -6.35 6.40 11.22
C LEU A 103 -5.81 7.82 11.41
N PHE A 104 -5.49 8.20 12.64
CA PHE A 104 -4.83 9.49 12.90
C PHE A 104 -3.52 9.62 12.11
N LEU A 105 -2.64 8.63 12.20
CA LEU A 105 -1.36 8.62 11.49
C LEU A 105 -1.56 8.56 9.97
N LEU A 106 -2.49 7.73 9.49
CA LEU A 106 -2.81 7.62 8.06
C LEU A 106 -3.27 8.95 7.47
N LEU A 107 -4.17 9.67 8.16
CA LEU A 107 -4.60 11.01 7.73
C LEU A 107 -3.42 11.97 7.69
N GLY A 108 -2.53 11.89 8.67
CA GLY A 108 -1.32 12.70 8.76
C GLY A 108 -0.31 12.48 7.65
N THR A 109 -0.34 11.32 6.97
CA THR A 109 0.51 11.11 5.78
C THR A 109 0.19 12.06 4.63
N LEU A 110 -0.99 12.69 4.61
CA LEU A 110 -1.52 13.52 3.52
C LEU A 110 -1.40 12.85 2.14
N SER A 111 -1.45 11.51 2.14
CA SER A 111 -1.27 10.66 0.95
C SER A 111 -2.60 10.06 0.51
N ARG A 112 -3.25 10.67 -0.49
CA ARG A 112 -4.56 10.21 -1.02
C ARG A 112 -4.52 8.77 -1.54
N GLY A 113 -3.42 8.36 -2.17
CA GLY A 113 -3.24 6.98 -2.64
C GLY A 113 -3.24 5.98 -1.49
N ALA A 114 -2.67 6.33 -0.32
CA ALA A 114 -2.72 5.50 0.87
C ALA A 114 -4.13 5.45 1.48
N TRP A 115 -4.81 6.59 1.57
CA TRP A 115 -6.20 6.65 2.04
C TRP A 115 -7.14 5.81 1.19
N LEU A 116 -7.01 5.92 -0.14
CA LEU A 116 -7.79 5.14 -1.10
C LEU A 116 -7.51 3.63 -0.96
N ALA A 117 -6.25 3.25 -0.81
CA ALA A 117 -5.87 1.84 -0.64
C ALA A 117 -6.49 1.25 0.63
N VAL A 118 -6.37 1.95 1.76
CA VAL A 118 -6.95 1.53 3.04
C VAL A 118 -8.48 1.46 2.95
N PHE A 119 -9.13 2.44 2.33
CA PHE A 119 -10.58 2.46 2.14
C PHE A 119 -11.08 1.27 1.31
N ILE A 120 -10.52 1.06 0.11
CA ILE A 120 -10.93 -0.04 -0.78
C ILE A 120 -10.68 -1.40 -0.12
N VAL A 121 -9.52 -1.59 0.53
CA VAL A 121 -9.20 -2.86 1.18
C VAL A 121 -10.09 -3.12 2.39
N THR A 122 -10.47 -2.08 3.13
CA THR A 122 -11.46 -2.21 4.21
C THR A 122 -12.80 -2.68 3.67
N LEU A 123 -13.31 -2.05 2.60
CA LEU A 123 -14.56 -2.47 1.96
C LEU A 123 -14.47 -3.92 1.45
N LEU A 124 -13.39 -4.28 0.78
CA LEU A 124 -13.16 -5.62 0.27
C LEU A 124 -13.13 -6.65 1.40
N TRP A 125 -12.41 -6.35 2.49
CA TRP A 125 -12.35 -7.20 3.67
C TRP A 125 -13.73 -7.39 4.32
N LEU A 126 -14.52 -6.31 4.48
CA LEU A 126 -15.87 -6.35 5.03
C LEU A 126 -16.81 -7.23 4.19
N ILE A 127 -16.73 -7.13 2.87
CA ILE A 127 -17.53 -7.93 1.93
C ILE A 127 -17.10 -9.40 2.00
N LEU A 128 -15.80 -9.70 1.89
CA LEU A 128 -15.29 -11.06 1.87
C LEU A 128 -15.57 -11.81 3.18
N ASN A 129 -15.50 -11.11 4.33
CA ASN A 129 -15.81 -11.68 5.63
C ASN A 129 -17.29 -11.55 6.02
N ARG A 130 -18.16 -11.09 5.11
CA ARG A 130 -19.62 -10.91 5.34
C ARG A 130 -19.95 -10.07 6.57
N GLN A 131 -19.13 -9.06 6.86
CA GLN A 131 -19.27 -8.19 8.04
C GLN A 131 -20.27 -7.03 7.76
N TRP A 132 -21.50 -7.36 7.33
CA TRP A 132 -22.49 -6.38 6.88
C TRP A 132 -22.87 -5.34 7.94
N LYS A 133 -22.96 -5.75 9.22
CA LYS A 133 -23.23 -4.83 10.33
C LYS A 133 -22.13 -3.80 10.51
N LEU A 134 -20.89 -4.25 10.40
CA LEU A 134 -19.71 -3.38 10.52
C LEU A 134 -19.61 -2.46 9.29
N LEU A 135 -19.95 -2.95 8.10
CA LEU A 135 -20.01 -2.14 6.88
C LEU A 135 -21.03 -0.98 7.02
N MET A 136 -22.23 -1.26 7.52
CA MET A 136 -23.22 -0.21 7.78
C MET A 136 -22.73 0.79 8.84
N LEU A 137 -22.17 0.30 9.94
CA LEU A 137 -21.64 1.16 11.01
C LEU A 137 -20.50 2.06 10.51
N THR A 138 -19.52 1.51 9.79
CA THR A 138 -18.43 2.29 9.18
C THR A 138 -18.94 3.34 8.21
N SER A 139 -19.93 3.01 7.38
CA SER A 139 -20.55 3.97 6.45
C SER A 139 -21.20 5.13 7.20
N ILE A 140 -21.92 4.85 8.29
CA ILE A 140 -22.55 5.89 9.13
C ILE A 140 -21.45 6.77 9.79
N VAL A 141 -20.43 6.16 10.38
CA VAL A 141 -19.34 6.89 11.04
C VAL A 141 -18.60 7.81 10.04
N ILE A 142 -18.30 7.30 8.85
CA ILE A 142 -17.65 8.09 7.79
C ILE A 142 -18.55 9.27 7.37
N SER A 143 -19.86 9.02 7.19
CA SER A 143 -20.82 10.07 6.81
C SER A 143 -20.92 11.16 7.89
N VAL A 144 -21.02 10.78 9.16
CA VAL A 144 -21.05 11.73 10.28
C VAL A 144 -19.75 12.50 10.40
N ALA A 145 -18.61 11.84 10.27
CA ALA A 145 -17.30 12.49 10.29
C ALA A 145 -17.15 13.49 9.12
N ALA A 146 -17.58 13.11 7.92
CA ALA A 146 -17.56 14.00 6.76
C ALA A 146 -18.43 15.25 7.00
N VAL A 147 -19.67 15.08 7.48
CA VAL A 147 -20.53 16.21 7.84
C VAL A 147 -19.86 17.07 8.91
N GLY A 148 -19.28 16.47 9.96
CA GLY A 148 -18.58 17.20 11.01
C GLY A 148 -17.40 18.03 10.48
N VAL A 149 -16.58 17.47 9.58
CA VAL A 149 -15.44 18.17 8.96
C VAL A 149 -15.92 19.35 8.09
N PHE A 150 -16.97 19.16 7.31
CA PHE A 150 -17.46 20.20 6.41
C PHE A 150 -18.27 21.31 7.12
N THR A 151 -18.94 20.99 8.23
CA THR A 151 -19.75 21.95 8.99
C THR A 151 -18.95 22.71 10.05
N TYR A 152 -17.80 22.19 10.48
CA TYR A 152 -16.97 22.85 11.49
C TYR A 152 -16.32 24.12 10.93
N LYS A 153 -16.69 25.28 11.49
CA LYS A 153 -16.24 26.60 11.04
C LYS A 153 -14.97 27.12 11.73
N GLY A 154 -14.33 26.32 12.61
CA GLY A 154 -13.08 26.72 13.27
C GLY A 154 -11.90 26.81 12.31
N ASP A 155 -11.06 27.82 12.52
CA ASP A 155 -9.88 28.11 11.71
C ASP A 155 -8.69 27.27 12.24
N HIS A 156 -8.30 26.23 11.50
CA HIS A 156 -7.18 25.34 11.88
C HIS A 156 -6.39 24.94 10.62
N ALA A 157 -5.14 25.33 10.57
CA ALA A 157 -4.23 25.04 9.45
C ALA A 157 -4.18 23.55 9.02
N GLY A 158 -4.32 22.62 9.97
CA GLY A 158 -4.36 21.18 9.68
C GLY A 158 -5.65 20.75 8.97
N LYS A 159 -6.82 21.30 9.37
CA LYS A 159 -8.12 21.06 8.72
C LYS A 159 -8.10 21.58 7.28
N ASP A 160 -7.64 22.80 7.08
CA ASP A 160 -7.62 23.44 5.76
C ASP A 160 -6.72 22.65 4.81
N ARG A 161 -5.61 22.10 5.31
CA ARG A 161 -4.73 21.27 4.52
C ARG A 161 -5.36 19.91 4.16
N LEU A 162 -6.10 19.26 5.08
CA LEU A 162 -6.84 18.05 4.79
C LEU A 162 -7.93 18.28 3.74
N ILE A 163 -8.73 19.35 3.90
CA ILE A 163 -9.77 19.74 2.93
C ILE A 163 -9.14 20.06 1.58
N TYR A 164 -8.07 20.85 1.55
CA TYR A 164 -7.32 21.14 0.33
C TYR A 164 -6.85 19.85 -0.36
N LYS A 165 -6.32 18.87 0.40
CA LYS A 165 -5.90 17.58 -0.17
C LYS A 165 -7.06 16.76 -0.73
N LEU A 166 -8.23 16.80 -0.10
CA LEU A 166 -9.42 16.12 -0.63
C LEU A 166 -9.95 16.78 -1.91
N GLN A 167 -9.89 18.11 -2.00
CA GLN A 167 -10.35 18.88 -3.15
C GLN A 167 -9.37 18.88 -4.32
N GLN A 168 -8.08 18.61 -4.06
CA GLN A 168 -7.04 18.62 -5.07
C GLN A 168 -7.24 17.47 -6.08
N THR A 169 -7.55 17.78 -7.34
CA THR A 169 -7.80 16.76 -8.38
C THR A 169 -6.52 16.09 -8.89
N ASP A 170 -5.58 16.89 -9.39
CA ASP A 170 -4.29 16.38 -9.89
C ASP A 170 -3.12 17.29 -9.49
N SER A 171 -2.35 16.87 -8.46
CA SER A 171 -1.24 17.65 -7.93
C SER A 171 0.07 17.50 -8.72
N SER A 172 0.17 16.45 -9.52
CA SER A 172 1.40 16.11 -10.25
C SER A 172 1.22 16.16 -11.77
N TYR A 173 0.09 16.67 -12.24
CA TYR A 173 -0.29 16.59 -13.66
C TYR A 173 -0.12 15.17 -14.19
N ARG A 174 -0.52 14.21 -13.38
CA ARG A 174 -0.13 12.81 -13.41
C ARG A 174 -0.27 12.17 -14.78
N TYR A 175 -1.43 12.33 -15.40
CA TYR A 175 -1.79 11.62 -16.62
C TYR A 175 -1.43 12.36 -17.91
N THR A 176 -1.11 13.64 -17.85
CA THR A 176 -0.78 14.44 -19.03
C THR A 176 0.72 14.66 -19.17
N ASN A 177 1.22 15.75 -18.64
CA ASN A 177 2.59 16.22 -18.80
C ASN A 177 3.42 16.09 -17.51
N GLY A 178 2.90 15.38 -16.50
CA GLY A 178 3.56 15.15 -15.24
C GLY A 178 4.15 13.74 -15.14
N THR A 179 4.00 13.09 -13.98
CA THR A 179 4.74 11.87 -13.66
C THR A 179 4.43 10.67 -14.55
N GLN A 180 3.18 10.27 -14.68
CA GLN A 180 2.80 9.06 -15.44
C GLN A 180 2.73 9.34 -16.95
N GLY A 181 2.24 10.52 -17.34
CA GLY A 181 2.16 10.90 -18.76
C GLY A 181 3.52 11.02 -19.41
N THR A 182 4.51 11.59 -18.72
CA THR A 182 5.88 11.67 -19.22
C THR A 182 6.56 10.30 -19.29
N ALA A 183 6.33 9.44 -18.29
CA ALA A 183 6.79 8.06 -18.31
C ALA A 183 6.19 7.28 -19.50
N TRP A 184 4.89 7.46 -19.75
CA TRP A 184 4.22 6.87 -20.91
C TRP A 184 4.86 7.32 -22.22
N THR A 185 5.16 8.61 -22.39
CA THR A 185 5.83 9.15 -23.58
C THR A 185 7.17 8.47 -23.80
N LEU A 186 8.00 8.34 -22.76
CA LEU A 186 9.30 7.67 -22.87
C LEU A 186 9.14 6.17 -23.20
N ILE A 187 8.17 5.48 -22.57
CA ILE A 187 7.89 4.07 -22.83
C ILE A 187 7.52 3.86 -24.30
N MET A 188 6.70 4.74 -24.88
CA MET A 188 6.26 4.63 -26.28
C MET A 188 7.41 4.82 -27.29
N GLU A 189 8.51 5.43 -26.91
CA GLU A 189 9.71 5.47 -27.75
C GLU A 189 10.44 4.12 -27.82
N ASN A 190 10.35 3.28 -26.78
CA ASN A 190 11.01 1.97 -26.72
C ASN A 190 10.17 0.91 -25.97
N PRO A 191 8.93 0.61 -26.42
CA PRO A 191 7.96 -0.14 -25.65
C PRO A 191 8.29 -1.63 -25.49
N LEU A 192 9.01 -2.22 -26.45
CA LEU A 192 9.30 -3.65 -26.46
C LEU A 192 10.52 -4.01 -25.62
N LYS A 193 11.58 -3.22 -25.71
CA LYS A 193 12.87 -3.50 -25.08
C LYS A 193 13.03 -2.82 -23.72
N GLY A 194 12.45 -1.61 -23.55
CA GLY A 194 12.69 -0.76 -22.40
C GLY A 194 14.09 -0.15 -22.39
N TYR A 195 14.41 0.51 -21.28
CA TYR A 195 15.64 1.30 -21.14
C TYR A 195 16.67 0.70 -20.17
N GLY A 196 16.31 -0.35 -19.46
CA GLY A 196 17.11 -0.95 -18.41
C GLY A 196 16.55 -0.66 -17.01
N TYR A 197 16.92 -1.50 -16.04
CA TYR A 197 16.44 -1.42 -14.67
C TYR A 197 17.40 -0.61 -13.78
N GLY A 198 16.88 0.38 -13.08
CA GLY A 198 17.59 1.20 -12.09
C GLY A 198 16.97 2.59 -11.99
N ASP A 199 16.84 3.11 -10.77
CA ASP A 199 16.25 4.44 -10.52
C ASP A 199 17.01 5.54 -11.25
N ASP A 200 18.34 5.45 -11.27
CA ASP A 200 19.21 6.41 -11.96
C ASP A 200 18.96 6.47 -13.48
N ILE A 201 18.58 5.33 -14.09
CA ILE A 201 18.35 5.26 -15.53
C ILE A 201 17.14 6.08 -15.95
N TYR A 202 16.02 5.96 -15.20
CA TYR A 202 14.83 6.77 -15.48
C TYR A 202 15.14 8.25 -15.34
N HIS A 203 15.77 8.64 -14.24
CA HIS A 203 16.15 10.03 -13.97
C HIS A 203 17.11 10.58 -15.05
N ALA A 204 18.11 9.81 -15.44
CA ALA A 204 19.07 10.21 -16.46
C ALA A 204 18.40 10.43 -17.83
N ILE A 205 17.53 9.49 -18.25
CA ILE A 205 16.83 9.57 -19.54
C ILE A 205 15.84 10.73 -19.52
N TYR A 206 15.02 10.85 -18.47
CA TYR A 206 14.07 11.96 -18.32
C TYR A 206 14.78 13.32 -18.40
N ASN A 207 15.82 13.53 -17.60
CA ASN A 207 16.54 14.80 -17.53
C ASN A 207 17.25 15.15 -18.84
N LYS A 208 17.68 14.14 -19.61
CA LYS A 208 18.22 14.35 -20.96
C LYS A 208 17.12 14.73 -21.96
N ARG A 209 15.93 14.15 -21.85
CA ARG A 209 14.83 14.32 -22.82
C ARG A 209 13.93 15.50 -22.51
N VAL A 210 13.91 16.02 -21.30
CA VAL A 210 13.02 17.11 -20.88
C VAL A 210 13.19 18.39 -21.72
N VAL A 211 14.35 18.58 -22.32
CA VAL A 211 14.61 19.72 -23.22
C VAL A 211 13.83 19.64 -24.53
N ASP A 212 13.55 18.40 -24.99
CA ASP A 212 12.79 18.13 -26.22
C ASP A 212 11.26 18.30 -26.00
N PHE A 213 10.82 18.34 -24.74
CA PHE A 213 9.42 18.40 -24.35
C PHE A 213 9.11 19.62 -23.47
N PRO A 214 8.96 20.84 -24.06
CA PRO A 214 8.67 22.06 -23.30
C PRO A 214 7.38 22.00 -22.47
N SER A 215 6.42 21.15 -22.87
CA SER A 215 5.14 20.96 -22.19
C SER A 215 5.24 20.15 -20.89
N TRP A 216 6.35 19.41 -20.66
CA TRP A 216 6.50 18.65 -19.43
C TRP A 216 6.57 19.55 -18.20
N LYS A 217 5.77 19.20 -17.19
CA LYS A 217 5.58 20.04 -15.99
C LYS A 217 6.84 20.15 -15.14
N PHE A 218 7.59 19.05 -15.00
CA PHE A 218 8.77 19.02 -14.15
C PHE A 218 10.03 19.11 -15.00
N ARG A 219 10.94 20.04 -14.68
CA ARG A 219 12.22 20.21 -15.38
C ARG A 219 13.31 19.25 -14.85
N GLN A 220 13.04 18.61 -13.72
CA GLN A 220 13.85 17.51 -13.17
C GLN A 220 12.94 16.32 -12.91
N SER A 221 13.45 15.14 -13.11
CA SER A 221 12.71 13.90 -12.90
C SER A 221 12.35 13.70 -11.44
N ILE A 222 11.09 13.34 -11.19
CA ILE A 222 10.58 12.95 -9.86
C ILE A 222 10.06 11.50 -9.84
N GLY A 223 10.34 10.72 -10.88
CA GLY A 223 9.90 9.35 -11.07
C GLY A 223 8.48 9.23 -11.64
N PRO A 224 8.11 8.03 -12.15
CA PRO A 224 6.78 7.76 -12.72
C PRO A 224 5.65 7.74 -11.70
N HIS A 225 5.93 7.53 -10.41
CA HIS A 225 4.93 7.29 -9.36
C HIS A 225 3.90 6.22 -9.74
N ASN A 226 4.38 5.14 -10.39
CA ASN A 226 3.57 4.00 -10.80
C ASN A 226 4.48 2.79 -11.05
N VAL A 227 4.31 1.72 -10.27
CA VAL A 227 5.16 0.54 -10.34
C VAL A 227 5.06 -0.19 -11.69
N VAL A 228 3.87 -0.20 -12.30
CA VAL A 228 3.65 -0.88 -13.60
C VAL A 228 4.41 -0.14 -14.71
N LEU A 229 4.31 1.19 -14.73
CA LEU A 229 5.06 2.01 -15.70
C LEU A 229 6.57 1.94 -15.47
N SER A 230 7.01 1.91 -14.20
CA SER A 230 8.44 1.77 -13.87
C SER A 230 9.01 0.45 -14.39
N ILE A 231 8.28 -0.66 -14.25
CA ILE A 231 8.72 -1.97 -14.78
C ILE A 231 8.65 -2.00 -16.29
N TRP A 232 7.60 -1.44 -16.91
CA TRP A 232 7.50 -1.38 -18.37
C TRP A 232 8.61 -0.51 -18.97
N PHE A 233 8.88 0.65 -18.40
CA PHE A 233 10.01 1.50 -18.79
C PHE A 233 11.33 0.73 -18.68
N ALA A 234 11.55 0.01 -17.60
CA ALA A 234 12.82 -0.67 -17.35
C ALA A 234 13.02 -1.89 -18.23
N ALA A 235 12.04 -2.79 -18.34
CA ALA A 235 12.19 -4.11 -18.93
C ALA A 235 11.31 -4.34 -20.17
N GLY A 236 10.70 -3.28 -20.69
CA GLY A 236 9.85 -3.34 -21.87
C GLY A 236 8.62 -4.23 -21.70
N LEU A 237 8.03 -4.66 -22.80
CA LEU A 237 6.83 -5.48 -22.82
C LEU A 237 7.02 -6.81 -22.06
N ALA A 238 8.21 -7.40 -22.13
CA ALA A 238 8.48 -8.66 -21.42
C ALA A 238 8.39 -8.47 -19.90
N GLY A 239 8.93 -7.38 -19.35
CA GLY A 239 8.83 -7.05 -17.92
C GLY A 239 7.39 -6.77 -17.49
N LEU A 240 6.64 -6.03 -18.31
CA LEU A 240 5.21 -5.78 -18.06
C LEU A 240 4.42 -7.10 -17.99
N LEU A 241 4.58 -7.98 -18.98
CA LEU A 241 3.86 -9.25 -19.01
C LEU A 241 4.26 -10.16 -17.83
N ALA A 242 5.54 -10.20 -17.47
CA ALA A 242 6.01 -10.95 -16.30
C ALA A 242 5.41 -10.43 -14.99
N LEU A 243 5.32 -9.10 -14.81
CA LEU A 243 4.70 -8.50 -13.62
C LEU A 243 3.19 -8.82 -13.57
N LEU A 244 2.47 -8.66 -14.68
CA LEU A 244 1.04 -8.97 -14.75
C LEU A 244 0.77 -10.46 -14.52
N TYR A 245 1.62 -11.34 -15.06
CA TYR A 245 1.53 -12.79 -14.81
C TYR A 245 1.76 -13.11 -13.32
N LEU A 246 2.76 -12.48 -12.70
CA LEU A 246 3.04 -12.64 -11.26
C LEU A 246 1.84 -12.20 -10.42
N TYR A 247 1.30 -11.00 -10.66
CA TYR A 247 0.12 -10.51 -9.94
C TYR A 247 -1.09 -11.42 -10.16
N GLY A 248 -1.36 -11.80 -11.40
CA GLY A 248 -2.44 -12.71 -11.75
C GLY A 248 -2.32 -14.09 -11.08
N SER A 249 -1.09 -14.61 -10.99
CA SER A 249 -0.81 -15.89 -10.31
C SER A 249 -1.07 -15.80 -8.81
N ILE A 250 -0.60 -14.74 -8.15
CA ILE A 250 -0.85 -14.50 -6.72
C ILE A 250 -2.35 -14.33 -6.45
N ILE A 251 -3.05 -13.54 -7.27
CA ILE A 251 -4.50 -13.35 -7.16
C ILE A 251 -5.23 -14.67 -7.31
N LYS A 252 -4.90 -15.47 -8.32
CA LYS A 252 -5.53 -16.77 -8.58
C LYS A 252 -5.36 -17.72 -7.40
N GLU A 253 -4.15 -17.86 -6.87
CA GLU A 253 -3.88 -18.77 -5.73
C GLU A 253 -4.61 -18.29 -4.47
N THR A 254 -4.52 -17.02 -4.13
CA THR A 254 -5.15 -16.46 -2.94
C THR A 254 -6.67 -16.40 -3.04
N ALA A 255 -7.23 -16.02 -4.21
CA ALA A 255 -8.66 -15.96 -4.43
C ALA A 255 -9.30 -17.34 -4.36
N ASN A 256 -8.73 -18.35 -5.03
CA ASN A 256 -9.25 -19.72 -4.98
C ASN A 256 -9.39 -20.24 -3.55
N ALA A 257 -8.42 -19.99 -2.71
CA ALA A 257 -8.47 -20.40 -1.32
C ALA A 257 -9.44 -19.54 -0.48
N THR A 258 -9.47 -18.24 -0.69
CA THR A 258 -10.33 -17.31 0.05
C THR A 258 -11.81 -17.55 -0.27
N PHE A 259 -12.17 -17.75 -1.55
CA PHE A 259 -13.58 -17.93 -1.96
C PHE A 259 -14.11 -19.35 -1.70
N LYS A 260 -13.24 -20.37 -1.65
CA LYS A 260 -13.63 -21.75 -1.31
C LYS A 260 -13.81 -21.97 0.19
N THR A 261 -13.19 -21.15 1.02
CA THR A 261 -13.25 -21.29 2.47
C THR A 261 -14.54 -20.67 2.99
N VAL A 262 -15.48 -21.53 3.42
CA VAL A 262 -16.78 -21.10 4.00
C VAL A 262 -16.61 -20.51 5.40
N VAL A 263 -15.54 -20.90 6.11
CA VAL A 263 -15.29 -20.51 7.51
C VAL A 263 -14.44 -19.28 7.58
N VAL A 264 -15.00 -18.22 8.15
CA VAL A 264 -14.26 -16.98 8.45
C VAL A 264 -13.35 -17.22 9.64
N THR A 265 -12.05 -17.20 9.42
CA THR A 265 -11.03 -17.32 10.48
C THR A 265 -10.09 -16.13 10.50
N PRO A 266 -9.67 -15.64 11.67
CA PRO A 266 -8.69 -14.55 11.77
C PRO A 266 -7.32 -14.94 11.19
N TYR A 267 -7.04 -16.24 11.08
CA TYR A 267 -5.75 -16.79 10.66
C TYR A 267 -5.73 -17.21 9.18
N ASN A 268 -6.64 -16.68 8.37
CA ASN A 268 -6.60 -16.90 6.93
C ASN A 268 -5.44 -16.13 6.31
N GLY A 269 -4.27 -16.76 6.26
CA GLY A 269 -3.05 -16.16 5.70
C GLY A 269 -3.18 -15.81 4.22
N GLN A 270 -3.91 -16.61 3.44
CA GLN A 270 -4.11 -16.35 2.02
C GLN A 270 -4.96 -15.09 1.77
N LEU A 271 -6.01 -14.88 2.58
CA LEU A 271 -6.78 -13.63 2.55
C LEU A 271 -5.90 -12.43 2.92
N LEU A 272 -5.06 -12.55 3.95
CA LEU A 272 -4.13 -11.49 4.33
C LEU A 272 -3.18 -11.13 3.19
N LEU A 273 -2.58 -12.12 2.56
CA LEU A 273 -1.66 -11.92 1.43
C LEU A 273 -2.38 -11.31 0.21
N PHE A 274 -3.60 -11.75 -0.08
CA PHE A 274 -4.44 -11.17 -1.13
C PHE A 274 -4.69 -9.68 -0.87
N LEU A 275 -5.15 -9.34 0.34
CA LEU A 275 -5.44 -7.95 0.71
C LEU A 275 -4.17 -7.08 0.71
N THR A 276 -3.03 -7.63 1.12
CA THR A 276 -1.73 -6.94 1.07
C THR A 276 -1.30 -6.70 -0.39
N LEU A 277 -1.46 -7.67 -1.28
CA LEU A 277 -1.19 -7.46 -2.71
C LEU A 277 -2.07 -6.35 -3.28
N VAL A 278 -3.38 -6.40 -3.00
CA VAL A 278 -4.33 -5.40 -3.51
C VAL A 278 -4.03 -4.01 -2.96
N SER A 279 -3.81 -3.88 -1.65
CA SER A 279 -3.56 -2.58 -1.01
C SER A 279 -2.25 -1.94 -1.51
N PHE A 280 -1.17 -2.70 -1.48
CA PHE A 280 0.17 -2.15 -1.67
C PHE A 280 0.60 -2.15 -3.14
N TYR A 281 0.48 -3.29 -3.83
CA TYR A 281 0.98 -3.39 -5.21
C TYR A 281 -0.02 -2.92 -6.26
N ILE A 282 -1.32 -3.25 -6.09
CA ILE A 282 -2.34 -2.88 -7.09
C ILE A 282 -2.80 -1.44 -6.88
N ILE A 283 -3.24 -1.06 -5.68
CA ILE A 283 -3.79 0.29 -5.47
C ILE A 283 -2.66 1.30 -5.23
N ARG A 284 -1.86 1.10 -4.17
CA ARG A 284 -0.80 2.05 -3.83
C ARG A 284 0.24 2.17 -4.94
N GLY A 285 0.62 1.06 -5.57
CA GLY A 285 1.56 1.00 -6.70
C GLY A 285 1.13 1.78 -7.96
N ASN A 286 -0.15 2.15 -8.09
CA ASN A 286 -0.61 3.07 -9.13
C ASN A 286 -0.39 4.55 -8.80
N PHE A 287 -0.03 4.87 -7.56
CA PHE A 287 0.17 6.24 -7.08
C PHE A 287 1.60 6.51 -6.63
N GLU A 288 2.40 5.48 -6.42
CA GLU A 288 3.81 5.57 -6.01
C GLU A 288 4.63 4.41 -6.59
N GLU A 289 5.94 4.56 -6.60
CA GLU A 289 6.88 3.46 -6.86
C GLU A 289 7.09 2.68 -5.57
N VAL A 290 6.36 1.58 -5.44
CA VAL A 290 6.48 0.73 -4.25
C VAL A 290 7.65 -0.25 -4.37
N ASP A 291 8.29 -0.58 -3.24
CA ASP A 291 9.39 -1.56 -3.21
C ASP A 291 8.87 -2.96 -3.62
N LEU A 292 9.57 -3.57 -4.57
CA LEU A 292 9.25 -4.92 -5.08
C LEU A 292 9.84 -6.06 -4.22
N LYS A 293 10.77 -5.78 -3.30
CA LYS A 293 11.36 -6.84 -2.45
C LYS A 293 10.32 -7.62 -1.64
N PRO A 294 9.33 -6.96 -1.00
CA PRO A 294 8.33 -7.68 -0.21
C PRO A 294 7.41 -8.60 -1.03
N ILE A 295 7.39 -8.51 -2.36
CA ILE A 295 6.61 -9.45 -3.17
C ILE A 295 7.18 -10.88 -3.08
N GLY A 296 8.49 -11.01 -2.87
CA GLY A 296 9.14 -12.30 -2.59
C GLY A 296 8.64 -12.93 -1.29
N LEU A 297 8.33 -12.11 -0.27
CA LEU A 297 7.71 -12.57 0.98
C LEU A 297 6.31 -13.15 0.71
N ILE A 298 5.48 -12.46 -0.09
CA ILE A 298 4.15 -12.93 -0.46
C ILE A 298 4.25 -14.26 -1.21
N VAL A 299 5.13 -14.36 -2.21
CA VAL A 299 5.36 -15.59 -2.98
C VAL A 299 5.84 -16.72 -2.08
N GLY A 300 6.83 -16.47 -1.22
CA GLY A 300 7.37 -17.46 -0.30
C GLY A 300 6.33 -18.02 0.67
N LEU A 301 5.50 -17.14 1.24
CA LEU A 301 4.40 -17.56 2.13
C LEU A 301 3.33 -18.38 1.39
N LEU A 302 2.97 -17.99 0.15
CA LEU A 302 2.03 -18.76 -0.66
C LEU A 302 2.56 -20.13 -1.03
N LEU A 303 3.85 -20.25 -1.36
CA LEU A 303 4.49 -21.52 -1.62
C LEU A 303 4.51 -22.42 -0.36
N ALA A 304 4.77 -21.84 0.81
CA ALA A 304 4.69 -22.57 2.08
C ALA A 304 3.29 -23.10 2.37
N MET A 305 2.23 -22.34 2.04
CA MET A 305 0.83 -22.74 2.25
C MET A 305 0.30 -23.72 1.19
N ARG A 306 0.85 -23.70 -0.04
CA ARG A 306 0.37 -24.52 -1.16
C ARG A 306 0.65 -26.00 -0.99
N ASN A 307 1.74 -26.33 -0.33
CA ASN A 307 2.22 -27.71 -0.19
C ASN A 307 1.50 -28.48 0.94
N LYS A 308 0.41 -27.97 1.45
CA LYS A 308 -0.40 -28.50 2.57
C LYS A 308 -1.87 -28.59 2.20
#